data_8205ba491d9ad216117a037c1e33c201
#
_entry.id   8205ba491d9ad216117a037c1e33c201
#
_cell.length_a   1.000
_cell.length_b   1.000
_cell.length_c   1.000
_cell.angle_alpha   90.00
_cell.angle_beta   90.00
_cell.angle_gamma   90.00
#
_symmetry.space_group_name_H-M   'P 1'
#
loop_
_entity.id
_entity.type
_entity.pdbx_description
1 polymer ?
#
loop_
_entity_poly.entity_id
_entity_poly.type
_entity_poly.pdbx_seq_one_letter_code
_entity_poly.pdbx_strand_id
1 'polypeptide(L)'
;MPIYKSYIPNSFTRVKVWKISESYQELLSSIDLSKNTIEKLNKVQSDVGKREILSIRHLLNEFGFSDNDLYYDENGKPMLSNKQNISISHSKLFSSIIISDFNVSIDIEKVRDKIAKVSDKFIDYEYSFLGNLNNEVERLTLIWCIKECIYKISNEKLPFIFKNNCIVTPFNLQDSSVISWLKFNRIILSFKSYLHSFEDFKLVYLIQNK
;
A
#
# COMPACT_ATOMS: atom_id res chain seq x y z
N MET A 1 17.41 13.16 4.67
CA MET A 1 16.01 13.27 5.14
C MET A 1 15.59 11.92 5.70
N PRO A 2 14.90 11.83 6.80
CA PRO A 2 14.81 10.56 7.52
C PRO A 2 13.69 9.67 6.97
N ILE A 3 14.04 8.42 6.68
CA ILE A 3 13.09 7.32 6.61
C ILE A 3 12.35 7.23 7.96
N TYR A 4 11.04 7.26 7.93
CA TYR A 4 10.22 7.17 9.15
C TYR A 4 10.21 5.75 9.74
N LYS A 5 10.03 4.74 8.90
CA LYS A 5 10.06 3.33 9.26
C LYS A 5 10.74 2.51 8.16
N SER A 6 11.39 1.43 8.58
CA SER A 6 11.97 0.43 7.69
C SER A 6 11.72 -0.97 8.25
N TYR A 7 11.28 -1.89 7.38
CA TYR A 7 11.04 -3.29 7.76
C TYR A 7 11.76 -4.21 6.77
N ILE A 8 12.34 -5.30 7.28
CA ILE A 8 13.02 -6.33 6.50
C ILE A 8 12.38 -7.67 6.88
N PRO A 9 11.21 -8.01 6.29
CA PRO A 9 10.48 -9.23 6.64
C PRO A 9 11.26 -10.51 6.36
N ASN A 10 12.13 -10.49 5.36
CA ASN A 10 13.06 -11.55 4.98
C ASN A 10 14.22 -10.95 4.15
N SER A 11 15.21 -11.77 3.79
CA SER A 11 16.41 -11.33 3.05
C SER A 11 16.14 -10.78 1.64
N PHE A 12 14.96 -11.06 1.08
CA PHE A 12 14.59 -10.67 -0.29
C PHE A 12 13.59 -9.52 -0.35
N THR A 13 13.09 -9.05 0.81
CA THR A 13 12.02 -8.07 0.88
C THR A 13 12.40 -6.90 1.78
N ARG A 14 12.23 -5.71 1.27
CA ARG A 14 12.45 -4.46 2.01
C ARG A 14 11.23 -3.56 1.89
N VAL A 15 10.85 -2.96 3.02
CA VAL A 15 9.75 -2.00 3.11
C VAL A 15 10.28 -0.72 3.71
N LYS A 16 9.98 0.42 3.12
CA LYS A 16 10.31 1.73 3.67
C LYS A 16 9.10 2.65 3.66
N VAL A 17 8.99 3.45 4.69
CA VAL A 17 7.94 4.46 4.88
C VAL A 17 8.58 5.81 5.07
N TRP A 18 8.09 6.81 4.35
CA TRP A 18 8.50 8.21 4.42
C TRP A 18 7.40 9.03 5.06
N LYS A 19 7.74 9.89 6.02
CA LYS A 19 6.83 10.90 6.53
C LYS A 19 7.06 12.19 5.77
N ILE A 20 6.04 12.66 5.05
CA ILE A 20 6.13 13.85 4.21
C ILE A 20 5.98 15.10 5.12
N SER A 21 7.11 15.63 5.53
CA SER A 21 7.18 16.88 6.34
C SER A 21 7.69 18.06 5.52
N GLU A 22 8.33 17.76 4.39
CA GLU A 22 8.98 18.75 3.54
C GLU A 22 7.96 19.51 2.68
N SER A 23 8.31 20.72 2.28
CA SER A 23 7.61 21.49 1.25
C SER A 23 7.83 20.88 -0.14
N TYR A 24 7.01 21.28 -1.09
CA TYR A 24 7.18 20.89 -2.50
C TYR A 24 8.56 21.29 -3.05
N GLN A 25 9.02 22.52 -2.74
CA GLN A 25 10.31 23.03 -3.22
C GLN A 25 11.49 22.26 -2.64
N GLU A 26 11.45 21.90 -1.35
CA GLU A 26 12.50 21.12 -0.72
C GLU A 26 12.62 19.73 -1.34
N LEU A 27 11.49 19.03 -1.56
CA LEU A 27 11.47 17.73 -2.22
C LEU A 27 11.96 17.83 -3.67
N LEU A 28 11.55 18.88 -4.40
CA LEU A 28 11.92 19.05 -5.81
C LEU A 28 13.40 19.36 -6.00
N SER A 29 13.99 20.19 -5.14
CA SER A 29 15.37 20.67 -5.27
C SER A 29 16.44 19.60 -5.02
N SER A 30 16.07 18.49 -4.41
CA SER A 30 17.01 17.45 -3.93
C SER A 30 16.88 16.12 -4.69
N ILE A 31 16.29 16.15 -5.89
CA ILE A 31 16.08 14.94 -6.69
C ILE A 31 16.12 15.22 -8.20
N ASP A 32 16.76 14.32 -8.94
CA ASP A 32 16.70 14.32 -10.40
C ASP A 32 15.48 13.55 -10.87
N LEU A 33 14.68 14.20 -11.72
CA LEU A 33 13.40 13.66 -12.19
C LEU A 33 13.44 13.27 -13.67
N SER A 34 12.81 12.16 -13.99
CA SER A 34 12.53 11.75 -15.36
C SER A 34 11.49 12.67 -16.02
N LYS A 35 11.50 12.72 -17.36
CA LYS A 35 10.49 13.45 -18.13
C LYS A 35 9.05 13.03 -17.75
N ASN A 36 8.83 11.73 -17.57
CA ASN A 36 7.51 11.18 -17.21
C ASN A 36 7.02 11.72 -15.87
N THR A 37 7.91 11.83 -14.88
CA THR A 37 7.54 12.37 -13.57
C THR A 37 7.27 13.86 -13.64
N ILE A 38 8.05 14.62 -14.41
CA ILE A 38 7.80 16.06 -14.63
C ILE A 38 6.44 16.27 -15.29
N GLU A 39 6.10 15.50 -16.33
CA GLU A 39 4.78 15.57 -16.97
C GLU A 39 3.64 15.20 -16.00
N LYS A 40 3.84 14.21 -15.13
CA LYS A 40 2.88 13.83 -14.10
C LYS A 40 2.67 14.95 -13.08
N LEU A 41 3.74 15.57 -12.61
CA LEU A 41 3.68 16.71 -11.69
C LEU A 41 2.92 17.90 -12.28
N ASN A 42 3.13 18.19 -13.58
CA ASN A 42 2.43 19.27 -14.27
C ASN A 42 0.91 19.05 -14.38
N LYS A 43 0.44 17.81 -14.36
CA LYS A 43 -0.99 17.46 -14.40
C LYS A 43 -1.65 17.52 -13.01
N VAL A 44 -0.87 17.46 -11.93
CA VAL A 44 -1.39 17.46 -10.56
C VAL A 44 -1.52 18.89 -10.04
N GLN A 45 -2.73 19.30 -9.65
CA GLN A 45 -3.01 20.65 -9.16
C GLN A 45 -2.68 20.81 -7.66
N SER A 46 -2.93 19.78 -6.85
CA SER A 46 -2.78 19.88 -5.40
C SER A 46 -1.32 19.76 -4.96
N ASP A 47 -0.89 20.64 -4.07
CA ASP A 47 0.43 20.59 -3.43
C ASP A 47 0.65 19.25 -2.69
N VAL A 48 -0.37 18.75 -2.03
CA VAL A 48 -0.33 17.44 -1.36
C VAL A 48 0.00 16.32 -2.36
N GLY A 49 -0.71 16.27 -3.49
CA GLY A 49 -0.46 15.24 -4.50
C GLY A 49 0.93 15.34 -5.15
N LYS A 50 1.44 16.58 -5.35
CA LYS A 50 2.81 16.78 -5.84
C LYS A 50 3.85 16.27 -4.84
N ARG A 51 3.67 16.55 -3.54
CA ARG A 51 4.56 16.06 -2.48
C ARG A 51 4.50 14.53 -2.34
N GLU A 52 3.33 13.93 -2.47
CA GLU A 52 3.18 12.47 -2.50
C GLU A 52 3.98 11.84 -3.65
N ILE A 53 3.91 12.40 -4.86
CA ILE A 53 4.70 11.94 -6.01
C ILE A 53 6.20 12.05 -5.72
N LEU A 54 6.67 13.20 -5.26
CA LEU A 54 8.10 13.43 -5.01
C LEU A 54 8.63 12.53 -3.88
N SER A 55 7.88 12.36 -2.79
CA SER A 55 8.28 11.48 -1.68
C SER A 55 8.49 10.03 -2.11
N ILE A 56 7.71 9.53 -3.08
CA ILE A 56 7.92 8.21 -3.68
C ILE A 56 9.27 8.15 -4.42
N ARG A 57 9.69 9.24 -5.11
CA ARG A 57 10.99 9.29 -5.80
C ARG A 57 12.15 9.29 -4.81
N HIS A 58 12.01 10.02 -3.71
CA HIS A 58 12.99 9.95 -2.62
C HIS A 58 13.07 8.55 -2.00
N LEU A 59 11.93 7.89 -1.79
CA LEU A 59 11.91 6.50 -1.33
C LEU A 59 12.63 5.56 -2.30
N LEU A 60 12.46 5.73 -3.61
CA LEU A 60 13.20 4.95 -4.61
C LEU A 60 14.71 5.14 -4.49
N ASN A 61 15.17 6.37 -4.34
CA ASN A 61 16.59 6.66 -4.12
C ASN A 61 17.14 5.96 -2.88
N GLU A 62 16.36 5.88 -1.80
CA GLU A 62 16.71 5.15 -0.59
C GLU A 62 16.85 3.62 -0.80
N PHE A 63 16.24 3.08 -1.83
CA PHE A 63 16.43 1.69 -2.27
C PHE A 63 17.59 1.52 -3.25
N GLY A 64 18.22 2.63 -3.70
CA GLY A 64 19.30 2.63 -4.69
C GLY A 64 18.82 2.68 -6.14
N PHE A 65 17.57 3.08 -6.38
CA PHE A 65 16.99 3.28 -7.70
C PHE A 65 16.82 4.76 -8.01
N SER A 66 17.01 5.13 -9.27
CA SER A 66 16.67 6.43 -9.80
C SER A 66 15.20 6.50 -10.24
N ASP A 67 14.68 7.70 -10.48
CA ASP A 67 13.33 7.87 -11.04
C ASP A 67 13.17 7.23 -12.44
N ASN A 68 14.25 7.09 -13.21
CA ASN A 68 14.23 6.41 -14.51
C ASN A 68 14.08 4.89 -14.40
N ASP A 69 14.34 4.31 -13.23
CA ASP A 69 14.16 2.87 -13.00
C ASP A 69 12.70 2.49 -12.76
N LEU A 70 11.84 3.47 -12.44
CA LEU A 70 10.41 3.26 -12.22
C LEU A 70 9.60 3.57 -13.48
N TYR A 71 8.87 2.60 -13.96
CA TYR A 71 7.88 2.80 -15.03
C TYR A 71 6.55 2.14 -14.65
N TYR A 72 5.52 2.39 -15.44
CA TYR A 72 4.18 1.81 -15.21
C TYR A 72 3.77 1.02 -16.44
N ASP A 73 3.20 -0.16 -16.22
CA ASP A 73 2.62 -0.95 -17.29
C ASP A 73 1.33 -0.31 -17.85
N GLU A 74 0.74 -0.93 -18.86
CA GLU A 74 -0.52 -0.48 -19.49
C GLU A 74 -1.71 -0.40 -18.52
N ASN A 75 -1.63 -1.08 -17.39
CA ASN A 75 -2.63 -1.13 -16.33
C ASN A 75 -2.35 -0.14 -15.19
N GLY A 76 -1.24 0.61 -15.28
CA GLY A 76 -0.80 1.54 -14.25
C GLY A 76 -0.09 0.87 -13.05
N LYS A 77 0.31 -0.40 -13.17
CA LYS A 77 1.09 -1.09 -12.14
C LYS A 77 2.54 -0.60 -12.17
N PRO A 78 3.13 -0.25 -11.03
CA PRO A 78 4.53 0.13 -10.96
C PRO A 78 5.45 -1.06 -11.22
N MET A 79 6.49 -0.83 -12.00
CA MET A 79 7.50 -1.80 -12.40
C MET A 79 8.90 -1.20 -12.25
N LEU A 80 9.89 -2.05 -11.95
CA LEU A 80 11.31 -1.66 -11.89
C LEU A 80 12.12 -2.21 -13.04
N SER A 81 13.11 -1.44 -13.51
CA SER A 81 14.00 -1.80 -14.61
C SER A 81 14.77 -3.10 -14.37
N ASN A 82 15.10 -3.43 -13.12
CA ASN A 82 15.78 -4.64 -12.71
C ASN A 82 14.85 -5.86 -12.54
N LYS A 83 13.55 -5.72 -12.86
CA LYS A 83 12.51 -6.76 -12.75
C LYS A 83 12.15 -7.22 -11.34
N GLN A 84 12.66 -6.59 -10.28
CA GLN A 84 12.14 -6.82 -8.94
C GLN A 84 10.69 -6.33 -8.85
N ASN A 85 9.90 -7.02 -8.03
CA ASN A 85 8.52 -6.60 -7.78
C ASN A 85 8.51 -5.38 -6.87
N ILE A 86 7.68 -4.41 -7.21
CA ILE A 86 7.45 -3.19 -6.44
C ILE A 86 5.96 -2.97 -6.23
N SER A 87 5.61 -2.47 -5.05
CA SER A 87 4.29 -1.89 -4.81
C SER A 87 4.43 -0.59 -4.05
N ILE A 88 3.53 0.35 -4.33
CA ILE A 88 3.58 1.73 -3.85
C ILE A 88 2.22 2.07 -3.25
N SER A 89 2.22 2.78 -2.11
CA SER A 89 1.02 3.41 -1.57
C SER A 89 1.36 4.72 -0.88
N HIS A 90 0.42 5.63 -0.84
CA HIS A 90 0.55 6.91 -0.15
C HIS A 90 -0.80 7.38 0.41
N SER A 91 -0.77 8.07 1.53
CA SER A 91 -1.94 8.65 2.15
C SER A 91 -1.56 9.92 2.89
N LYS A 92 -1.79 11.07 2.28
CA LYS A 92 -1.54 12.42 2.80
C LYS A 92 -0.10 12.67 3.31
N LEU A 93 0.20 12.24 4.54
CA LEU A 93 1.46 12.52 5.24
C LEU A 93 2.49 11.40 5.09
N PHE A 94 2.10 10.28 4.50
CA PHE A 94 2.99 9.13 4.37
C PHE A 94 3.00 8.57 2.97
N SER A 95 4.18 8.14 2.56
CA SER A 95 4.38 7.30 1.37
C SER A 95 5.09 6.03 1.79
N SER A 96 4.82 4.95 1.08
CA SER A 96 5.41 3.65 1.35
C SER A 96 5.74 2.91 0.07
N ILE A 97 6.85 2.18 0.11
CA ILE A 97 7.30 1.28 -0.97
C ILE A 97 7.69 -0.06 -0.35
N ILE A 98 7.31 -1.13 -1.01
CA ILE A 98 7.84 -2.47 -0.82
C ILE A 98 8.51 -2.92 -2.10
N ILE A 99 9.72 -3.50 -2.00
CA ILE A 99 10.48 -4.10 -3.10
C ILE A 99 10.88 -5.51 -2.70
N SER A 100 10.70 -6.46 -3.61
CA SER A 100 11.00 -7.88 -3.35
C SER A 100 11.28 -8.67 -4.63
N ASP A 101 11.95 -9.80 -4.47
CA ASP A 101 12.05 -10.84 -5.50
C ASP A 101 10.75 -11.68 -5.59
N PHE A 102 9.90 -11.60 -4.56
CA PHE A 102 8.57 -12.20 -4.52
C PHE A 102 7.51 -11.23 -5.02
N ASN A 103 6.33 -11.74 -5.38
CA ASN A 103 5.17 -10.89 -5.65
C ASN A 103 4.71 -10.23 -4.34
N VAL A 104 4.57 -8.92 -4.34
CA VAL A 104 4.30 -8.12 -3.14
C VAL A 104 3.26 -7.04 -3.39
N SER A 105 2.61 -6.62 -2.32
CA SER A 105 1.76 -5.43 -2.33
C SER A 105 1.86 -4.68 -1.01
N ILE A 106 1.57 -3.38 -1.03
CA ILE A 106 1.55 -2.51 0.13
C ILE A 106 0.39 -1.53 0.04
N ASP A 107 -0.21 -1.23 1.18
CA ASP A 107 -1.19 -0.17 1.32
C ASP A 107 -1.04 0.58 2.63
N ILE A 108 -1.28 1.90 2.61
CA ILE A 108 -1.23 2.77 3.79
C ILE A 108 -2.42 3.71 3.80
N GLU A 109 -3.15 3.74 4.92
CA GLU A 109 -4.33 4.60 5.06
C GLU A 109 -4.38 5.31 6.42
N LYS A 110 -4.85 6.55 6.37
CA LYS A 110 -5.19 7.29 7.58
C LYS A 110 -6.51 6.77 8.14
N VAL A 111 -6.55 6.52 9.46
CA VAL A 111 -7.78 6.18 10.18
C VAL A 111 -8.73 7.36 10.16
N ARG A 112 -9.95 7.19 9.63
CA ARG A 112 -10.97 8.24 9.52
C ARG A 112 -12.37 7.62 9.61
N ASP A 113 -13.27 8.30 10.33
CA ASP A 113 -14.66 7.85 10.52
C ASP A 113 -15.44 7.62 9.22
N LYS A 114 -15.04 8.28 8.12
CA LYS A 114 -15.71 8.09 6.84
C LYS A 114 -15.63 6.66 6.30
N ILE A 115 -14.66 5.83 6.78
CA ILE A 115 -14.53 4.43 6.35
C ILE A 115 -15.79 3.62 6.74
N ALA A 116 -16.38 3.92 7.90
CA ALA A 116 -17.62 3.28 8.34
C ALA A 116 -18.81 3.53 7.39
N LYS A 117 -18.86 4.72 6.77
CA LYS A 117 -19.92 5.08 5.82
C LYS A 117 -19.89 4.31 4.49
N VAL A 118 -18.76 3.68 4.18
CA VAL A 118 -18.55 2.92 2.93
C VAL A 118 -18.25 1.44 3.19
N SER A 119 -18.29 1.01 4.44
CA SER A 119 -17.96 -0.36 4.86
C SER A 119 -18.78 -1.41 4.12
N ASP A 120 -20.07 -1.16 3.89
CA ASP A 120 -20.96 -2.06 3.15
C ASP A 120 -20.49 -2.42 1.73
N LYS A 121 -19.56 -1.65 1.16
CA LYS A 121 -18.99 -1.92 -0.16
C LYS A 121 -17.88 -2.97 -0.14
N PHE A 122 -17.25 -3.18 1.02
CA PHE A 122 -16.10 -4.08 1.13
C PHE A 122 -16.17 -5.09 2.29
N ILE A 123 -17.15 -4.98 3.19
CA ILE A 123 -17.36 -5.89 4.33
C ILE A 123 -18.53 -6.83 4.01
N ASP A 124 -18.37 -8.11 4.36
CA ASP A 124 -19.43 -9.13 4.37
C ASP A 124 -19.17 -10.14 5.49
N TYR A 125 -18.28 -11.10 5.28
CA TYR A 125 -17.88 -12.08 6.28
C TYR A 125 -17.41 -11.43 7.59
N GLU A 126 -16.68 -10.33 7.48
CA GLU A 126 -16.06 -9.65 8.61
C GLU A 126 -17.10 -9.07 9.60
N TYR A 127 -18.35 -8.85 9.19
CA TYR A 127 -19.43 -8.47 10.12
C TYR A 127 -19.61 -9.48 11.25
N SER A 128 -19.31 -10.76 11.00
CA SER A 128 -19.46 -11.83 11.98
C SER A 128 -18.62 -11.61 13.26
N PHE A 129 -17.54 -10.83 13.17
CA PHE A 129 -16.63 -10.57 14.29
C PHE A 129 -16.40 -9.08 14.60
N LEU A 130 -16.86 -8.16 13.77
CA LEU A 130 -16.69 -6.71 14.00
C LEU A 130 -17.70 -6.15 14.99
N GLY A 131 -18.94 -6.61 14.96
CA GLY A 131 -20.10 -5.98 15.60
C GLY A 131 -20.05 -5.82 17.13
N ASN A 132 -19.09 -6.44 17.83
CA ASN A 132 -18.94 -6.36 19.28
C ASN A 132 -17.54 -5.88 19.72
N LEU A 133 -16.75 -5.33 18.81
CA LEU A 133 -15.38 -4.96 19.10
C LEU A 133 -15.20 -3.44 19.19
N ASN A 134 -14.42 -3.01 20.18
CA ASN A 134 -13.97 -1.62 20.26
C ASN A 134 -13.08 -1.27 19.07
N ASN A 135 -12.96 0.03 18.76
CA ASN A 135 -12.09 0.56 17.68
C ASN A 135 -12.49 0.05 16.29
N GLU A 136 -13.77 0.05 15.99
CA GLU A 136 -14.31 -0.40 14.70
C GLU A 136 -13.67 0.32 13.51
N VAL A 137 -13.49 1.65 13.57
CA VAL A 137 -12.89 2.45 12.47
C VAL A 137 -11.47 2.01 12.17
N GLU A 138 -10.67 1.67 13.19
CA GLU A 138 -9.31 1.16 12.99
C GLU A 138 -9.31 -0.22 12.33
N ARG A 139 -10.23 -1.11 12.78
CA ARG A 139 -10.38 -2.45 12.19
C ARG A 139 -10.84 -2.38 10.74
N LEU A 140 -11.82 -1.55 10.44
CA LEU A 140 -12.30 -1.29 9.09
C LEU A 140 -11.17 -0.75 8.20
N THR A 141 -10.32 0.15 8.71
CA THR A 141 -9.18 0.68 7.98
C THR A 141 -8.16 -0.42 7.66
N LEU A 142 -7.85 -1.30 8.61
CA LEU A 142 -6.97 -2.46 8.37
C LEU A 142 -7.56 -3.43 7.32
N ILE A 143 -8.86 -3.76 7.44
CA ILE A 143 -9.53 -4.64 6.47
C ILE A 143 -9.51 -4.01 5.07
N TRP A 144 -9.74 -2.71 4.97
CA TRP A 144 -9.62 -1.99 3.70
C TRP A 144 -8.22 -2.13 3.11
N CYS A 145 -7.16 -1.80 3.88
CA CYS A 145 -5.78 -1.95 3.44
C CYS A 145 -5.44 -3.38 3.00
N ILE A 146 -5.92 -4.39 3.72
CA ILE A 146 -5.71 -5.80 3.35
C ILE A 146 -6.35 -6.09 1.99
N LYS A 147 -7.59 -5.67 1.77
CA LYS A 147 -8.33 -5.92 0.53
C LYS A 147 -7.71 -5.15 -0.66
N GLU A 148 -7.24 -3.92 -0.44
CA GLU A 148 -6.44 -3.17 -1.43
C GLU A 148 -5.11 -3.89 -1.76
N CYS A 149 -4.44 -4.45 -0.76
CA CYS A 149 -3.24 -5.24 -1.00
C CYS A 149 -3.54 -6.51 -1.81
N ILE A 150 -4.64 -7.21 -1.52
CA ILE A 150 -5.09 -8.37 -2.32
C ILE A 150 -5.36 -7.95 -3.77
N TYR A 151 -5.98 -6.81 -3.99
CA TYR A 151 -6.21 -6.27 -5.33
C TYR A 151 -4.91 -5.98 -6.08
N LYS A 152 -3.97 -5.27 -5.43
CA LYS A 152 -2.68 -4.91 -6.01
C LYS A 152 -1.80 -6.12 -6.34
N ILE A 153 -1.86 -7.19 -5.51
CA ILE A 153 -1.03 -8.39 -5.69
C ILE A 153 -1.61 -9.36 -6.72
N SER A 154 -2.93 -9.33 -6.92
CA SER A 154 -3.62 -10.15 -7.92
C SER A 154 -3.36 -9.58 -9.30
N ASN A 155 -2.25 -9.99 -9.94
CA ASN A 155 -1.73 -9.47 -11.21
C ASN A 155 -2.70 -9.52 -12.40
N GLU A 156 -3.81 -10.18 -12.27
CA GLU A 156 -4.83 -10.27 -13.28
C GLU A 156 -5.92 -9.26 -12.95
N LYS A 157 -6.46 -8.62 -13.98
CA LYS A 157 -7.69 -7.82 -13.89
C LYS A 157 -8.88 -8.77 -13.63
N LEU A 158 -8.81 -9.50 -12.52
CA LEU A 158 -9.93 -10.29 -12.08
C LEU A 158 -11.02 -9.30 -11.68
N PRO A 159 -12.21 -9.35 -12.28
CA PRO A 159 -13.31 -8.48 -11.94
C PRO A 159 -13.96 -8.91 -10.62
N PHE A 160 -13.14 -9.05 -9.56
CA PHE A 160 -13.65 -9.44 -8.25
C PHE A 160 -14.10 -8.22 -7.45
N ILE A 161 -15.02 -8.45 -6.54
CA ILE A 161 -15.61 -7.45 -5.65
C ILE A 161 -15.07 -7.73 -4.24
N PHE A 162 -14.50 -6.73 -3.58
CA PHE A 162 -13.94 -6.85 -2.22
C PHE A 162 -14.87 -7.53 -1.25
N LYS A 163 -16.12 -7.11 -1.24
CA LYS A 163 -17.16 -7.66 -0.36
C LYS A 163 -17.34 -9.16 -0.52
N ASN A 164 -17.39 -9.65 -1.75
CA ASN A 164 -17.81 -11.02 -2.07
C ASN A 164 -16.62 -11.98 -2.18
N ASN A 165 -15.46 -11.47 -2.56
CA ASN A 165 -14.34 -12.30 -2.98
C ASN A 165 -13.15 -12.25 -2.00
N CYS A 166 -13.00 -11.16 -1.24
CA CYS A 166 -11.92 -11.03 -0.28
C CYS A 166 -12.42 -11.29 1.15
N ILE A 167 -11.75 -12.21 1.84
CA ILE A 167 -12.09 -12.59 3.21
C ILE A 167 -10.89 -12.29 4.10
N VAL A 168 -11.11 -11.60 5.21
CA VAL A 168 -10.12 -11.38 6.27
C VAL A 168 -10.57 -12.17 7.49
N THR A 169 -9.69 -13.03 8.04
CA THR A 169 -10.02 -13.80 9.24
C THR A 169 -10.06 -12.89 10.49
N PRO A 170 -10.72 -13.29 11.58
CA PRO A 170 -10.71 -12.55 12.83
C PRO A 170 -9.29 -12.22 13.30
N PHE A 171 -9.09 -11.01 13.82
CA PHE A 171 -7.80 -10.53 14.33
C PHE A 171 -7.96 -9.52 15.47
N ASN A 172 -6.89 -9.36 16.24
CA ASN A 172 -6.75 -8.29 17.25
C ASN A 172 -5.91 -7.14 16.67
N LEU A 173 -6.12 -5.92 17.17
CA LEU A 173 -5.35 -4.75 16.71
C LEU A 173 -3.85 -4.84 17.05
N GLN A 174 -3.47 -5.71 17.99
CA GLN A 174 -2.09 -5.98 18.39
C GLN A 174 -1.43 -7.10 17.58
N ASP A 175 -2.19 -7.82 16.76
CA ASP A 175 -1.64 -8.89 15.94
C ASP A 175 -0.68 -8.29 14.90
N SER A 176 0.47 -8.91 14.72
CA SER A 176 1.46 -8.50 13.72
C SER A 176 1.10 -8.98 12.31
N SER A 177 0.19 -9.92 12.20
CA SER A 177 -0.28 -10.45 10.91
C SER A 177 -1.63 -11.15 11.05
N VAL A 178 -2.33 -11.25 9.91
CA VAL A 178 -3.62 -11.95 9.79
C VAL A 178 -3.63 -12.73 8.48
N ILE A 179 -4.42 -13.80 8.43
CA ILE A 179 -4.66 -14.54 7.19
C ILE A 179 -5.82 -13.89 6.44
N SER A 180 -5.64 -13.76 5.14
CA SER A 180 -6.68 -13.29 4.24
C SER A 180 -6.76 -14.15 2.99
N TRP A 181 -7.88 -14.10 2.29
CA TRP A 181 -8.18 -14.97 1.17
C TRP A 181 -8.76 -14.18 0.00
N LEU A 182 -8.40 -14.58 -1.22
CA LEU A 182 -9.13 -14.24 -2.43
C LEU A 182 -9.83 -15.52 -2.93
N LYS A 183 -11.15 -15.44 -3.10
CA LYS A 183 -11.96 -16.49 -3.70
C LYS A 183 -12.67 -15.93 -4.93
N PHE A 184 -12.24 -16.35 -6.10
CA PHE A 184 -12.84 -15.90 -7.35
C PHE A 184 -12.95 -17.07 -8.34
N ASN A 185 -14.17 -17.44 -8.69
CA ASN A 185 -14.47 -18.63 -9.48
C ASN A 185 -13.87 -19.90 -8.84
N ARG A 186 -12.94 -20.57 -9.54
CA ARG A 186 -12.21 -21.75 -9.03
C ARG A 186 -10.88 -21.41 -8.38
N ILE A 187 -10.50 -20.13 -8.35
CA ILE A 187 -9.25 -19.65 -7.76
C ILE A 187 -9.48 -19.39 -6.26
N ILE A 188 -8.65 -20.00 -5.44
CA ILE A 188 -8.59 -19.71 -3.99
C ILE A 188 -7.13 -19.46 -3.65
N LEU A 189 -6.83 -18.24 -3.24
CA LEU A 189 -5.49 -17.83 -2.81
C LEU A 189 -5.55 -17.40 -1.35
N SER A 190 -4.55 -17.80 -0.57
CA SER A 190 -4.37 -17.34 0.80
C SER A 190 -3.15 -16.44 0.90
N PHE A 191 -3.24 -15.44 1.76
CA PHE A 191 -2.17 -14.48 1.98
C PHE A 191 -1.94 -14.29 3.47
N LYS A 192 -0.68 -14.11 3.85
CA LYS A 192 -0.31 -13.56 5.14
C LYS A 192 -0.17 -12.05 5.00
N SER A 193 -1.07 -11.32 5.66
CA SER A 193 -1.07 -9.86 5.69
C SER A 193 -0.33 -9.38 6.92
N TYR A 194 0.73 -8.63 6.77
CA TYR A 194 1.50 -8.04 7.86
C TYR A 194 0.92 -6.69 8.23
N LEU A 195 0.64 -6.49 9.51
CA LEU A 195 -0.08 -5.34 10.03
C LEU A 195 0.85 -4.42 10.82
N HIS A 196 0.77 -3.12 10.54
CA HIS A 196 1.50 -2.09 11.28
C HIS A 196 0.58 -0.91 11.56
N SER A 197 0.73 -0.34 12.76
CA SER A 197 0.03 0.87 13.18
C SER A 197 1.03 1.87 13.70
N PHE A 198 0.91 3.12 13.30
CA PHE A 198 1.71 4.23 13.81
C PHE A 198 0.96 5.55 13.62
N GLU A 199 1.06 6.40 14.60
CA GLU A 199 0.23 7.61 14.68
C GLU A 199 -1.26 7.22 14.46
N ASP A 200 -1.95 7.89 13.55
CA ASP A 200 -3.32 7.59 13.12
C ASP A 200 -3.37 6.90 11.74
N PHE A 201 -2.32 6.12 11.39
CA PHE A 201 -2.22 5.39 10.12
C PHE A 201 -2.12 3.88 10.32
N LYS A 202 -2.67 3.15 9.35
CA LYS A 202 -2.52 1.71 9.20
C LYS A 202 -1.72 1.43 7.93
N LEU A 203 -0.72 0.56 8.04
CA LEU A 203 0.09 0.06 6.94
C LEU A 203 -0.06 -1.45 6.89
N VAL A 204 -0.35 -1.96 5.72
CA VAL A 204 -0.42 -3.40 5.45
C VAL A 204 0.46 -3.73 4.26
N TYR A 205 1.15 -4.85 4.31
CA TYR A 205 1.78 -5.43 3.14
C TYR A 205 1.61 -6.94 3.08
N LEU A 206 1.57 -7.46 1.87
CA LEU A 206 1.50 -8.88 1.55
C LEU A 206 2.78 -9.32 0.84
N ILE A 207 3.19 -10.56 1.12
CA ILE A 207 4.27 -11.25 0.41
C ILE A 207 3.71 -12.60 -0.01
N GLN A 208 3.69 -12.86 -1.32
CA GLN A 208 3.28 -14.13 -1.89
C GLN A 208 4.53 -14.94 -2.20
N ASN A 209 4.78 -15.98 -1.41
CA ASN A 209 5.81 -16.95 -1.73
C ASN A 209 5.39 -17.73 -3.00
N LYS A 210 6.37 -18.04 -3.84
CA LYS A 210 6.14 -18.87 -5.02
C LYS A 210 5.75 -20.28 -4.62
#